data_f6c302febad81d52d3a9483c9e37d771
#
_entry.id   f6c302febad81d52d3a9483c9e37d771
#
_cell.length_a   1.000
_cell.length_b   1.000
_cell.length_c   1.000
_cell.angle_alpha   90.00
_cell.angle_beta   90.00
_cell.angle_gamma   90.00
#
_symmetry.space_group_name_H-M   'P 1'
#
loop_
_entity.id
_entity.type
_entity.pdbx_description
1 polymer ?
#
loop_
_entity_poly.entity_id
_entity_poly.type
_entity_poly.pdbx_seq_one_letter_code
_entity_poly.pdbx_strand_id
1 'polypeptide(L)'
;LYANGQVDQFGKQTVEDGRKNTYHNDEMEDFGFYVQKGLFEEYRRFQLEGPKKGHELAQFDTYHQVRGLRWPVINGKETLWRYREGYDPYVEKGKELTFYGRADGRANIITAPYEPAAESPDKEYDLWLSTGRVLEHWHSGSMTRRVPELYRAFPDAVIFMHPEDAKARGMRRGLPAKIVSRRGEIVARVETRGRNRVPQGLIFVPWFDASRLINKVTLDATDPLSKETDYKKCAVK
;
A
#
# COMPACT_ATOMS: atom_id res chain seq x y z
N LEU A 1 -10.86 17.61 11.66
CA LEU A 1 -10.31 18.62 12.58
C LEU A 1 -9.20 19.41 11.91
N TYR A 2 -8.13 18.77 11.51
CA TYR A 2 -7.04 19.45 10.78
C TYR A 2 -7.52 20.02 9.44
N ALA A 3 -8.28 19.27 8.68
CA ALA A 3 -8.85 19.71 7.41
C ALA A 3 -9.84 20.89 7.56
N ASN A 4 -10.46 21.00 8.72
CA ASN A 4 -11.37 22.12 9.03
C ASN A 4 -10.65 23.35 9.62
N GLY A 5 -9.31 23.32 9.74
CA GLY A 5 -8.54 24.40 10.35
C GLY A 5 -8.73 24.57 11.85
N GLN A 6 -9.29 23.58 12.53
CA GLN A 6 -9.52 23.62 13.98
C GLN A 6 -8.27 23.29 14.79
N VAL A 7 -7.32 22.62 14.19
CA VAL A 7 -6.01 22.32 14.75
C VAL A 7 -4.92 22.59 13.72
N ASP A 8 -3.72 22.92 14.15
CA ASP A 8 -2.56 23.07 13.28
C ASP A 8 -1.95 21.70 12.91
N GLN A 9 -0.88 21.73 12.12
CA GLN A 9 -0.16 20.52 11.70
C GLN A 9 0.46 19.71 12.86
N PHE A 10 0.55 20.29 14.05
CA PHE A 10 1.04 19.64 15.27
C PHE A 10 -0.11 19.19 16.18
N GLY A 11 -1.37 19.38 15.75
CA GLY A 11 -2.54 19.01 16.52
C GLY A 11 -2.95 20.04 17.57
N LYS A 12 -2.33 21.22 17.59
CA LYS A 12 -2.70 22.30 18.49
C LYS A 12 -3.94 23.03 17.98
N GLN A 13 -4.89 23.28 18.86
CA GLN A 13 -6.10 24.01 18.50
C GLN A 13 -5.77 25.43 18.02
N THR A 14 -6.23 25.78 16.82
CA THR A 14 -5.97 27.07 16.18
C THR A 14 -7.16 28.01 16.25
N VAL A 15 -8.35 27.53 16.61
CA VAL A 15 -9.59 28.29 16.63
C VAL A 15 -10.30 28.09 17.97
N GLU A 16 -10.52 29.18 18.69
CA GLU A 16 -11.45 29.27 19.82
C GLU A 16 -12.86 29.51 19.27
N ASP A 17 -13.52 28.48 18.77
CA ASP A 17 -14.86 28.66 18.20
C ASP A 17 -16.01 28.25 19.12
N GLY A 18 -15.75 28.06 20.41
CA GLY A 18 -16.76 27.64 21.39
C GLY A 18 -17.35 26.26 21.17
N ARG A 19 -16.99 25.59 20.10
CA ARG A 19 -17.36 24.20 19.84
C ARG A 19 -16.36 23.30 20.54
N LYS A 20 -16.74 22.74 21.68
CA LYS A 20 -15.93 21.70 22.31
C LYS A 20 -15.78 20.56 21.31
N ASN A 21 -14.56 20.35 20.85
CA ASN A 21 -14.23 19.15 20.10
C ASN A 21 -14.48 17.95 21.01
N THR A 22 -15.45 17.11 20.67
CA THR A 22 -15.83 15.95 21.46
C THR A 22 -14.71 14.91 21.64
N TYR A 23 -13.63 15.07 20.90
CA TYR A 23 -12.45 14.21 20.95
C TYR A 23 -11.25 14.89 21.59
N HIS A 24 -11.40 16.14 22.01
CA HIS A 24 -10.35 16.88 22.68
C HIS A 24 -10.50 16.67 24.19
N ASN A 25 -9.52 16.05 24.78
CA ASN A 25 -9.39 15.93 26.22
C ASN A 25 -7.95 16.22 26.64
N ASP A 26 -7.75 16.53 27.90
CA ASP A 26 -6.46 16.93 28.47
C ASP A 26 -5.39 15.82 28.32
N GLU A 27 -5.83 14.55 28.30
CA GLU A 27 -4.93 13.38 28.08
C GLU A 27 -4.30 13.38 26.69
N MET A 28 -4.89 14.07 25.72
CA MET A 28 -4.34 14.19 24.38
C MET A 28 -3.20 15.21 24.33
N GLU A 29 -3.15 16.19 25.22
CA GLU A 29 -2.08 17.19 25.29
C GLU A 29 -0.75 16.58 25.64
N ASP A 30 -0.75 15.60 26.52
CA ASP A 30 0.46 14.96 27.02
C ASP A 30 1.16 14.08 25.98
N PHE A 31 0.44 13.62 24.95
CA PHE A 31 0.97 12.69 23.94
C PHE A 31 1.37 13.33 22.62
N GLY A 32 0.98 14.57 22.34
CA GLY A 32 1.22 15.21 21.03
C GLY A 32 0.50 14.55 19.86
N PHE A 33 -0.51 13.73 20.09
CA PHE A 33 -1.23 12.91 19.08
C PHE A 33 -2.71 13.29 18.91
N TYR A 34 -3.09 14.49 19.21
CA TYR A 34 -4.49 14.96 19.12
C TYR A 34 -5.18 14.59 17.82
N VAL A 35 -4.57 14.98 16.71
CA VAL A 35 -5.13 14.77 15.37
C VAL A 35 -5.31 13.27 15.13
N GLN A 36 -4.35 12.48 15.52
CA GLN A 36 -4.37 11.04 15.30
C GLN A 36 -5.48 10.34 16.09
N LYS A 37 -5.58 10.60 17.39
CA LYS A 37 -6.64 10.02 18.24
C LYS A 37 -8.03 10.51 17.80
N GLY A 38 -8.19 11.80 17.57
CA GLY A 38 -9.46 12.38 17.13
C GLY A 38 -9.94 11.83 15.81
N LEU A 39 -9.07 11.70 14.80
CA LEU A 39 -9.39 11.11 13.51
C LEU A 39 -9.72 9.63 13.63
N PHE A 40 -8.99 8.88 14.47
CA PHE A 40 -9.28 7.48 14.69
C PHE A 40 -10.65 7.27 15.34
N GLU A 41 -10.97 8.02 16.39
CA GLU A 41 -12.27 7.90 17.08
C GLU A 41 -13.43 8.36 16.20
N GLU A 42 -13.24 9.36 15.37
CA GLU A 42 -14.22 9.76 14.35
C GLU A 42 -14.47 8.62 13.37
N TYR A 43 -13.42 8.00 12.83
CA TYR A 43 -13.52 6.84 11.95
C TYR A 43 -14.20 5.66 12.63
N ARG A 44 -13.82 5.36 13.88
CA ARG A 44 -14.44 4.30 14.70
C ARG A 44 -15.94 4.53 14.88
N ARG A 45 -16.35 5.75 15.16
CA ARG A 45 -17.77 6.10 15.33
C ARG A 45 -18.57 5.87 14.05
N PHE A 46 -18.05 6.24 12.89
CA PHE A 46 -18.67 5.94 11.61
C PHE A 46 -18.88 4.44 11.39
N GLN A 47 -17.94 3.62 11.84
CA GLN A 47 -18.09 2.16 11.76
C GLN A 47 -19.18 1.62 12.70
N LEU A 48 -19.32 2.19 13.90
CA LEU A 48 -20.33 1.80 14.89
C LEU A 48 -21.74 2.26 14.50
N GLU A 49 -21.86 3.46 13.97
CA GLU A 49 -23.14 4.09 13.60
C GLU A 49 -23.58 3.72 12.17
N GLY A 50 -22.69 3.18 11.37
CA GLY A 50 -22.94 2.83 9.98
C GLY A 50 -23.78 1.56 9.81
N PRO A 51 -24.36 1.37 8.61
CA PRO A 51 -25.24 0.22 8.34
C PRO A 51 -24.48 -1.11 8.19
N LYS A 52 -23.16 -1.07 8.02
CA LYS A 52 -22.32 -2.26 7.80
C LYS A 52 -21.82 -2.82 9.12
N LYS A 53 -22.17 -4.06 9.39
CA LYS A 53 -21.67 -4.84 10.54
C LYS A 53 -20.30 -5.44 10.25
N GLY A 54 -19.54 -5.73 11.31
CA GLY A 54 -18.26 -6.44 11.22
C GLY A 54 -17.07 -5.54 10.94
N HIS A 55 -17.18 -4.25 11.20
CA HIS A 55 -16.11 -3.26 11.07
C HIS A 55 -15.80 -2.54 12.39
N GLU A 56 -16.40 -2.98 13.48
CA GLU A 56 -16.29 -2.36 14.78
C GLU A 56 -14.85 -2.44 15.30
N LEU A 57 -14.32 -1.28 15.63
CA LEU A 57 -12.99 -1.11 16.20
C LEU A 57 -13.07 -0.91 17.72
N ALA A 58 -12.04 -1.32 18.45
CA ALA A 58 -11.83 -0.91 19.83
C ALA A 58 -11.51 0.60 19.91
N GLN A 59 -11.55 1.16 21.10
CA GLN A 59 -11.12 2.53 21.35
C GLN A 59 -9.61 2.71 21.06
N PHE A 60 -9.20 3.89 20.66
CA PHE A 60 -7.83 4.21 20.35
C PHE A 60 -6.85 3.77 21.45
N ASP A 61 -7.16 4.10 22.70
CA ASP A 61 -6.30 3.79 23.83
C ASP A 61 -6.14 2.28 24.08
N THR A 62 -7.13 1.49 23.71
CA THR A 62 -7.03 0.03 23.79
C THR A 62 -5.91 -0.49 22.90
N TYR A 63 -5.70 0.09 21.71
CA TYR A 63 -4.62 -0.32 20.81
C TYR A 63 -3.22 0.07 21.30
N HIS A 64 -3.11 1.02 22.22
CA HIS A 64 -1.84 1.30 22.92
C HIS A 64 -1.49 0.25 23.99
N GLN A 65 -2.52 -0.36 24.58
CA GLN A 65 -2.34 -1.41 25.57
C GLN A 65 -2.09 -2.79 24.95
N VAL A 66 -2.65 -3.00 23.75
CA VAL A 66 -2.52 -4.26 22.98
C VAL A 66 -1.94 -3.97 21.61
N ARG A 67 -1.19 -4.93 21.03
CA ARG A 67 -0.50 -4.71 19.75
C ARG A 67 -1.39 -4.86 18.51
N GLY A 68 -2.63 -5.24 18.69
CA GLY A 68 -3.61 -5.41 17.61
C GLY A 68 -4.79 -6.24 18.08
N LEU A 69 -5.93 -6.06 17.43
CA LEU A 69 -7.16 -6.82 17.67
C LEU A 69 -7.79 -7.18 16.32
N ARG A 70 -8.35 -8.38 16.22
CA ARG A 70 -9.06 -8.84 15.02
C ARG A 70 -10.47 -8.29 14.97
N TRP A 71 -10.91 -7.84 13.83
CA TRP A 71 -12.25 -7.32 13.60
C TRP A 71 -13.31 -8.43 13.48
N PRO A 72 -14.54 -8.12 13.84
CA PRO A 72 -14.99 -6.97 14.64
C PRO A 72 -14.58 -7.07 16.11
N VAL A 73 -14.46 -5.92 16.77
CA VAL A 73 -14.25 -5.86 18.23
C VAL A 73 -15.59 -5.50 18.88
N ILE A 74 -16.26 -6.49 19.44
CA ILE A 74 -17.59 -6.36 20.05
C ILE A 74 -17.47 -6.47 21.58
N ASN A 75 -18.00 -5.47 22.29
CA ASN A 75 -17.91 -5.41 23.76
C ASN A 75 -16.48 -5.62 24.30
N GLY A 76 -15.48 -5.02 23.63
CA GLY A 76 -14.09 -5.11 24.00
C GLY A 76 -13.41 -6.45 23.68
N LYS A 77 -14.09 -7.37 23.00
CA LYS A 77 -13.53 -8.67 22.59
C LYS A 77 -13.29 -8.73 21.10
N GLU A 78 -12.09 -9.17 20.72
CA GLU A 78 -11.76 -9.42 19.31
C GLU A 78 -12.49 -10.66 18.76
N THR A 79 -12.71 -10.67 17.45
CA THR A 79 -13.26 -11.80 16.72
C THR A 79 -12.15 -12.62 16.09
N LEU A 80 -11.85 -13.80 16.64
CA LEU A 80 -10.77 -14.66 16.15
C LEU A 80 -11.00 -15.18 14.72
N TRP A 81 -12.28 -15.56 14.44
CA TRP A 81 -12.69 -16.11 13.15
C TRP A 81 -13.94 -15.41 12.65
N ARG A 82 -13.75 -14.43 11.80
CA ARG A 82 -14.85 -13.69 11.21
C ARG A 82 -15.75 -14.61 10.38
N TYR A 83 -17.05 -14.34 10.42
CA TYR A 83 -18.10 -15.09 9.72
C TYR A 83 -18.36 -16.52 10.24
N ARG A 84 -17.70 -16.94 11.30
CA ARG A 84 -17.81 -18.29 11.83
C ARG A 84 -18.61 -18.34 13.13
N GLU A 85 -19.56 -19.28 13.20
CA GLU A 85 -20.35 -19.56 14.40
C GLU A 85 -19.45 -19.85 15.62
N GLY A 86 -19.87 -19.35 16.78
CA GLY A 86 -19.15 -19.48 18.04
C GLY A 86 -17.95 -18.54 18.22
N TYR A 87 -17.54 -17.83 17.17
CA TYR A 87 -16.45 -16.86 17.20
C TYR A 87 -16.87 -15.46 16.79
N ASP A 88 -17.75 -15.34 15.80
CA ASP A 88 -18.28 -14.06 15.33
C ASP A 88 -19.67 -13.81 15.91
N PRO A 89 -19.85 -12.76 16.73
CA PRO A 89 -21.13 -12.46 17.36
C PRO A 89 -22.31 -12.21 16.39
N TYR A 90 -22.00 -11.93 15.12
CA TYR A 90 -22.99 -11.71 14.07
C TYR A 90 -23.46 -12.99 13.37
N VAL A 91 -22.87 -14.13 13.72
CA VAL A 91 -23.25 -15.44 13.17
C VAL A 91 -24.15 -16.17 14.17
N GLU A 92 -25.39 -16.40 13.75
CA GLU A 92 -26.39 -17.08 14.56
C GLU A 92 -26.04 -18.56 14.77
N LYS A 93 -26.47 -19.11 15.88
CA LYS A 93 -26.31 -20.54 16.19
C LYS A 93 -26.98 -21.41 15.11
N GLY A 94 -26.28 -22.43 14.64
CA GLY A 94 -26.74 -23.34 13.60
C GLY A 94 -26.49 -22.85 12.18
N LYS A 95 -25.75 -21.74 12.00
CA LYS A 95 -25.43 -21.18 10.68
C LYS A 95 -24.00 -21.46 10.21
N GLU A 96 -23.17 -22.10 11.02
CA GLU A 96 -21.76 -22.45 10.75
C GLU A 96 -20.93 -21.30 10.19
N LEU A 97 -21.17 -20.92 8.92
CA LEU A 97 -20.56 -19.78 8.25
C LEU A 97 -21.64 -18.87 7.66
N THR A 98 -21.57 -17.57 7.96
CA THR A 98 -22.51 -16.58 7.42
C THR A 98 -21.78 -15.30 7.03
N PHE A 99 -21.78 -15.01 5.74
CA PHE A 99 -21.25 -13.75 5.19
C PHE A 99 -22.31 -12.67 5.25
N TYR A 100 -22.55 -12.14 6.44
CA TYR A 100 -23.67 -11.23 6.77
C TYR A 100 -23.65 -9.88 6.04
N GLY A 101 -22.65 -9.59 5.21
CA GLY A 101 -22.68 -8.48 4.25
C GLY A 101 -23.54 -8.73 3.01
N ARG A 102 -24.10 -9.93 2.87
CA ARG A 102 -25.00 -10.34 1.79
C ARG A 102 -26.30 -10.90 2.35
N ALA A 103 -27.39 -10.63 1.64
CA ALA A 103 -28.72 -11.09 2.06
C ALA A 103 -28.85 -12.62 2.11
N ASP A 104 -28.12 -13.33 1.23
CA ASP A 104 -28.12 -14.80 1.18
C ASP A 104 -27.11 -15.45 2.14
N GLY A 105 -26.30 -14.66 2.86
CA GLY A 105 -25.29 -15.14 3.79
C GLY A 105 -24.13 -15.92 3.17
N ARG A 106 -23.99 -15.94 1.84
CA ARG A 106 -22.99 -16.72 1.11
C ARG A 106 -21.77 -15.90 0.69
N ALA A 107 -20.63 -16.56 0.56
CA ALA A 107 -19.45 -15.95 -0.03
C ALA A 107 -19.69 -15.59 -1.50
N ASN A 108 -19.14 -14.47 -1.94
CA ASN A 108 -19.13 -14.11 -3.34
C ASN A 108 -17.94 -14.81 -4.02
N ILE A 109 -18.21 -15.85 -4.80
CA ILE A 109 -17.18 -16.54 -5.59
C ILE A 109 -17.27 -16.02 -7.02
N ILE A 110 -16.22 -15.30 -7.43
CA ILE A 110 -16.10 -14.77 -8.78
C ILE A 110 -15.12 -15.63 -9.55
N THR A 111 -15.57 -16.17 -10.69
CA THR A 111 -14.68 -16.86 -11.60
C THR A 111 -13.86 -15.81 -12.36
N ALA A 112 -12.54 -15.90 -12.20
CA ALA A 112 -11.60 -15.05 -12.93
C ALA A 112 -10.65 -15.97 -13.70
N PRO A 113 -10.93 -16.30 -14.98
CA PRO A 113 -10.01 -17.07 -15.80
C PRO A 113 -8.71 -16.29 -15.98
N TYR A 114 -7.61 -17.02 -16.13
CA TYR A 114 -6.32 -16.39 -16.40
C TYR A 114 -6.36 -15.67 -17.75
N GLU A 115 -5.96 -14.40 -17.72
CA GLU A 115 -5.67 -13.62 -18.91
C GLU A 115 -4.18 -13.23 -18.91
N PRO A 116 -3.49 -13.31 -20.07
CA PRO A 116 -2.10 -12.91 -20.16
C PRO A 116 -1.94 -11.42 -19.92
N ALA A 117 -0.70 -10.99 -19.67
CA ALA A 117 -0.38 -9.56 -19.61
C ALA A 117 -0.77 -8.86 -20.92
N ALA A 118 -1.23 -7.61 -20.82
CA ALA A 118 -1.61 -6.81 -21.97
C ALA A 118 -0.44 -6.57 -22.96
N GLU A 119 0.78 -6.61 -22.47
CA GLU A 119 2.01 -6.58 -23.26
C GLU A 119 2.99 -7.64 -22.75
N SER A 120 3.55 -8.44 -23.63
CA SER A 120 4.58 -9.43 -23.37
C SER A 120 5.87 -9.11 -24.14
N PRO A 121 7.04 -9.56 -23.66
CA PRO A 121 8.29 -9.46 -24.42
C PRO A 121 8.17 -10.08 -25.81
N ASP A 122 8.90 -9.51 -26.75
CA ASP A 122 9.03 -9.97 -28.12
C ASP A 122 10.49 -9.88 -28.61
N LYS A 123 10.70 -9.97 -29.92
CA LYS A 123 12.04 -9.94 -30.51
C LYS A 123 12.75 -8.59 -30.40
N GLU A 124 11.97 -7.49 -30.29
CA GLU A 124 12.52 -6.14 -30.19
C GLU A 124 12.65 -5.70 -28.73
N TYR A 125 11.66 -6.00 -27.89
CA TYR A 125 11.62 -5.69 -26.46
C TYR A 125 11.64 -7.00 -25.69
N ASP A 126 12.82 -7.55 -25.49
CA ASP A 126 13.03 -8.95 -25.11
C ASP A 126 13.07 -9.20 -23.59
N LEU A 127 12.89 -8.16 -22.79
CA LEU A 127 12.88 -8.24 -21.32
C LEU A 127 11.51 -7.86 -20.75
N TRP A 128 11.14 -8.58 -19.72
CA TRP A 128 10.10 -8.09 -18.80
C TRP A 128 10.64 -6.95 -17.95
N LEU A 129 9.89 -5.87 -17.85
CA LEU A 129 10.02 -4.90 -16.76
C LEU A 129 9.02 -5.23 -15.67
N SER A 130 9.47 -5.25 -14.42
CA SER A 130 8.61 -5.19 -13.24
C SER A 130 8.95 -3.96 -12.42
N THR A 131 7.94 -3.32 -11.84
CA THR A 131 8.12 -2.17 -10.95
C THR A 131 7.60 -2.48 -9.55
N GLY A 132 8.16 -1.83 -8.55
CA GLY A 132 7.75 -2.09 -7.17
C GLY A 132 8.46 -1.20 -6.16
N ARG A 133 8.55 -1.68 -4.93
CA ARG A 133 9.16 -0.97 -3.80
C ARG A 133 10.49 -1.56 -3.41
N VAL A 134 11.30 -0.77 -2.73
CA VAL A 134 12.50 -1.21 -2.02
C VAL A 134 12.29 -1.11 -0.52
N LEU A 135 13.06 -1.83 0.25
CA LEU A 135 12.90 -1.87 1.71
C LEU A 135 13.13 -0.50 2.36
N GLU A 136 14.07 0.25 1.82
CA GLU A 136 14.51 1.54 2.35
C GLU A 136 13.48 2.66 2.16
N HIS A 137 12.58 2.51 1.16
CA HIS A 137 11.62 3.55 0.85
C HIS A 137 10.17 3.07 0.88
N TRP A 138 9.38 3.75 1.69
CA TRP A 138 7.94 3.54 1.71
C TRP A 138 7.27 4.22 0.52
N HIS A 139 6.58 3.42 -0.31
CA HIS A 139 5.80 3.88 -1.45
C HIS A 139 6.63 4.78 -2.40
N SER A 140 6.22 6.02 -2.63
CA SER A 140 6.92 7.03 -3.46
C SER A 140 8.16 7.63 -2.80
N GLY A 141 8.46 7.23 -1.57
CA GLY A 141 9.59 7.78 -0.81
C GLY A 141 9.38 9.21 -0.29
N SER A 142 8.17 9.77 -0.43
CA SER A 142 7.89 11.16 -0.01
C SER A 142 8.17 11.42 1.46
N MET A 143 8.05 10.41 2.32
CA MET A 143 8.42 10.49 3.73
C MET A 143 9.83 9.94 3.99
N THR A 144 10.11 8.75 3.54
CA THR A 144 11.36 8.03 3.87
C THR A 144 12.61 8.65 3.26
N ARG A 145 12.51 9.32 2.10
CA ARG A 145 13.63 10.09 1.52
C ARG A 145 14.03 11.32 2.34
N ARG A 146 13.19 11.75 3.30
CA ARG A 146 13.50 12.81 4.26
C ARG A 146 14.27 12.32 5.48
N VAL A 147 14.41 10.99 5.63
CA VAL A 147 15.23 10.36 6.68
C VAL A 147 16.63 10.15 6.12
N PRO A 148 17.66 10.86 6.62
CA PRO A 148 19.00 10.84 6.01
C PRO A 148 19.64 9.46 5.93
N GLU A 149 19.39 8.59 6.90
CA GLU A 149 19.90 7.22 6.95
C GLU A 149 19.32 6.36 5.82
N LEU A 150 18.00 6.42 5.61
CA LEU A 150 17.32 5.69 4.54
C LEU A 150 17.70 6.23 3.17
N TYR A 151 17.78 7.56 3.05
CA TYR A 151 18.23 8.19 1.80
C TYR A 151 19.66 7.79 1.43
N ARG A 152 20.60 7.79 2.39
CA ARG A 152 21.99 7.34 2.15
C ARG A 152 22.07 5.87 1.80
N ALA A 153 21.22 5.03 2.41
CA ALA A 153 21.22 3.60 2.14
C ALA A 153 20.75 3.28 0.70
N PHE A 154 19.78 4.03 0.17
CA PHE A 154 19.26 3.82 -1.18
C PHE A 154 18.84 5.16 -1.84
N PRO A 155 19.80 5.97 -2.34
CA PRO A 155 19.50 7.34 -2.78
C PRO A 155 18.74 7.42 -4.11
N ASP A 156 19.01 6.48 -5.03
CA ASP A 156 18.50 6.51 -6.39
C ASP A 156 17.91 5.17 -6.81
N ALA A 157 16.94 5.20 -7.71
CA ALA A 157 16.46 3.99 -8.37
C ALA A 157 17.57 3.38 -9.25
N VAL A 158 17.66 2.06 -9.22
CA VAL A 158 18.60 1.26 -10.02
C VAL A 158 17.85 0.21 -10.81
N ILE A 159 18.48 -0.32 -11.86
CA ILE A 159 18.00 -1.44 -12.66
C ILE A 159 18.52 -2.71 -12.03
N PHE A 160 17.69 -3.46 -11.33
CA PHE A 160 18.06 -4.80 -10.92
C PHE A 160 17.94 -5.75 -12.12
N MET A 161 19.02 -6.43 -12.45
CA MET A 161 19.13 -7.31 -13.60
C MET A 161 19.87 -8.58 -13.23
N HIS A 162 19.50 -9.70 -13.86
CA HIS A 162 20.24 -10.95 -13.68
C HIS A 162 21.67 -10.80 -14.23
N PRO A 163 22.70 -11.33 -13.54
CA PRO A 163 24.11 -11.17 -13.97
C PRO A 163 24.38 -11.67 -15.39
N GLU A 164 23.78 -12.78 -15.80
CA GLU A 164 23.96 -13.35 -17.15
C GLU A 164 23.29 -12.47 -18.23
N ASP A 165 22.13 -11.87 -17.92
CA ASP A 165 21.48 -10.92 -18.84
C ASP A 165 22.30 -9.65 -19.01
N ALA A 166 22.87 -9.14 -17.92
CA ALA A 166 23.79 -8.01 -17.96
C ALA A 166 25.04 -8.33 -18.80
N LYS A 167 25.65 -9.50 -18.57
CA LYS A 167 26.83 -9.95 -19.32
C LYS A 167 26.53 -10.13 -20.81
N ALA A 168 25.43 -10.74 -21.16
CA ALA A 168 25.01 -10.95 -22.55
C ALA A 168 24.82 -9.63 -23.32
N ARG A 169 24.48 -8.53 -22.59
CA ARG A 169 24.29 -7.19 -23.14
C ARG A 169 25.52 -6.27 -22.98
N GLY A 170 26.64 -6.81 -22.52
CA GLY A 170 27.85 -6.00 -22.26
C GLY A 170 27.73 -4.99 -21.14
N MET A 171 26.70 -5.13 -20.28
CA MET A 171 26.44 -4.23 -19.18
C MET A 171 27.26 -4.61 -17.95
N ARG A 172 27.62 -3.62 -17.15
CA ARG A 172 28.38 -3.82 -15.90
C ARG A 172 27.67 -3.16 -14.73
N ARG A 173 27.73 -3.81 -13.57
CA ARG A 173 27.23 -3.26 -12.31
C ARG A 173 27.77 -1.86 -12.04
N GLY A 174 26.92 -0.95 -11.62
CA GLY A 174 27.24 0.44 -11.29
C GLY A 174 27.29 1.40 -12.48
N LEU A 175 27.36 0.90 -13.72
CA LEU A 175 27.31 1.73 -14.90
C LEU A 175 25.88 2.05 -15.33
N PRO A 176 25.66 3.21 -15.96
CA PRO A 176 24.35 3.57 -16.49
C PRO A 176 23.96 2.66 -17.66
N ALA A 177 22.68 2.30 -17.70
CA ALA A 177 22.05 1.67 -18.84
C ALA A 177 20.71 2.37 -19.14
N LYS A 178 20.32 2.33 -20.39
CA LYS A 178 19.05 2.85 -20.87
C LYS A 178 18.03 1.72 -20.89
N ILE A 179 16.84 1.99 -20.36
CA ILE A 179 15.65 1.14 -20.51
C ILE A 179 14.76 1.83 -21.53
N VAL A 180 14.36 1.10 -22.54
CA VAL A 180 13.50 1.60 -23.61
C VAL A 180 12.26 0.72 -23.72
N SER A 181 11.09 1.36 -23.78
CA SER A 181 9.83 0.73 -24.15
C SER A 181 9.24 1.42 -25.37
N ARG A 182 8.08 0.97 -25.84
CA ARG A 182 7.33 1.63 -26.90
C ARG A 182 6.82 3.03 -26.53
N ARG A 183 6.85 3.39 -25.25
CA ARG A 183 6.29 4.63 -24.67
C ARG A 183 7.32 5.67 -24.30
N GLY A 184 8.54 5.22 -24.05
CA GLY A 184 9.61 6.14 -23.65
C GLY A 184 10.87 5.44 -23.17
N GLU A 185 11.73 6.21 -22.56
CA GLU A 185 13.01 5.74 -22.07
C GLU A 185 13.41 6.40 -20.74
N ILE A 186 14.21 5.69 -19.96
CA ILE A 186 14.88 6.20 -18.77
C ILE A 186 16.32 5.68 -18.72
N VAL A 187 17.15 6.35 -17.93
CA VAL A 187 18.53 5.91 -17.66
C VAL A 187 18.71 5.72 -16.17
N ALA A 188 19.21 4.55 -15.76
CA ALA A 188 19.56 4.26 -14.38
C ALA A 188 20.78 3.33 -14.31
N ARG A 189 21.40 3.21 -13.13
CA ARG A 189 22.56 2.34 -12.95
C ARG A 189 22.13 0.88 -12.83
N VAL A 190 22.92 -0.01 -13.43
CA VAL A 190 22.70 -1.46 -13.35
C VAL A 190 23.13 -2.00 -11.98
N GLU A 191 22.31 -2.81 -11.36
CA GLU A 191 22.60 -3.57 -10.14
C GLU A 191 22.35 -5.07 -10.38
N THR A 192 23.40 -5.88 -10.25
CA THR A 192 23.38 -7.33 -10.50
C THR A 192 23.58 -8.16 -9.24
N ARG A 193 23.74 -7.51 -8.08
CA ARG A 193 24.00 -8.15 -6.78
C ARG A 193 23.06 -7.60 -5.72
N GLY A 194 23.07 -8.20 -4.54
CA GLY A 194 22.29 -7.74 -3.41
C GLY A 194 21.03 -8.55 -3.17
N ARG A 195 20.10 -7.97 -2.41
CA ARG A 195 18.87 -8.65 -1.96
C ARG A 195 17.87 -8.92 -3.08
N ASN A 196 17.74 -7.99 -3.99
CA ASN A 196 16.73 -8.03 -5.05
C ASN A 196 17.25 -8.80 -6.26
N ARG A 197 17.32 -10.12 -6.11
CA ARG A 197 17.66 -11.01 -7.21
C ARG A 197 16.45 -11.17 -8.12
N VAL A 198 16.65 -10.93 -9.40
CA VAL A 198 15.64 -11.11 -10.42
C VAL A 198 15.95 -12.33 -11.29
N PRO A 199 14.96 -13.05 -11.82
CA PRO A 199 15.20 -14.13 -12.78
C PRO A 199 15.72 -13.59 -14.11
N GLN A 200 16.30 -14.47 -14.92
CA GLN A 200 16.69 -14.14 -16.29
C GLN A 200 15.46 -13.72 -17.11
N GLY A 201 15.67 -12.77 -18.03
CA GLY A 201 14.61 -12.22 -18.86
C GLY A 201 13.73 -11.17 -18.15
N LEU A 202 14.06 -10.80 -16.90
CA LEU A 202 13.33 -9.79 -16.15
C LEU A 202 14.28 -8.74 -15.57
N ILE A 203 13.86 -7.48 -15.66
CA ILE A 203 14.46 -6.39 -14.90
C ILE A 203 13.44 -5.83 -13.91
N PHE A 204 13.91 -5.34 -12.76
CA PHE A 204 13.10 -4.67 -11.76
C PHE A 204 13.64 -3.27 -11.51
N VAL A 205 12.74 -2.27 -11.50
CA VAL A 205 13.09 -0.88 -11.20
C VAL A 205 12.12 -0.32 -10.18
N PRO A 206 12.61 0.18 -9.03
CA PRO A 206 11.73 0.80 -8.05
C PRO A 206 11.23 2.16 -8.54
N TRP A 207 10.00 2.50 -8.18
CA TRP A 207 9.29 3.67 -8.70
C TRP A 207 9.31 4.91 -7.77
N PHE A 208 10.07 4.87 -6.68
CA PHE A 208 10.14 5.98 -5.71
C PHE A 208 10.92 7.21 -6.21
N ASP A 209 11.72 7.07 -7.26
CA ASP A 209 12.63 8.11 -7.72
C ASP A 209 12.02 8.95 -8.84
N ALA A 210 11.59 10.17 -8.51
CA ALA A 210 11.00 11.09 -9.47
C ALA A 210 11.98 11.54 -10.58
N SER A 211 13.30 11.52 -10.30
CA SER A 211 14.32 11.87 -11.30
C SER A 211 14.53 10.78 -12.35
N ARG A 212 14.17 9.54 -12.00
CA ARG A 212 14.22 8.35 -12.86
C ARG A 212 12.86 7.66 -12.90
N LEU A 213 11.85 8.46 -13.28
CA LEU A 213 10.45 8.04 -13.19
C LEU A 213 10.17 6.87 -14.14
N ILE A 214 10.15 5.65 -13.59
CA ILE A 214 9.93 4.42 -14.37
C ILE A 214 8.58 4.40 -15.08
N ASN A 215 7.60 5.12 -14.59
CA ASN A 215 6.29 5.22 -15.24
C ASN A 215 6.31 5.89 -16.63
N LYS A 216 7.43 6.48 -17.06
CA LYS A 216 7.62 6.92 -18.45
C LYS A 216 7.68 5.77 -19.45
N VAL A 217 7.99 4.56 -18.98
CA VAL A 217 8.14 3.37 -19.85
C VAL A 217 7.08 2.31 -19.60
N THR A 218 6.27 2.44 -18.54
CA THR A 218 5.22 1.47 -18.21
C THR A 218 4.00 1.59 -19.11
N LEU A 219 3.18 0.54 -19.10
CA LEU A 219 1.96 0.44 -19.91
C LEU A 219 0.80 1.22 -19.24
N ASP A 220 -0.08 1.73 -20.05
CA ASP A 220 -1.30 2.45 -19.65
C ASP A 220 -2.58 1.59 -19.76
N ALA A 221 -2.43 0.28 -20.00
CA ALA A 221 -3.56 -0.64 -20.02
C ALA A 221 -4.32 -0.58 -18.69
N THR A 222 -5.63 -0.61 -18.77
CA THR A 222 -6.51 -0.41 -17.62
C THR A 222 -7.46 -1.60 -17.49
N ASP A 223 -7.60 -2.12 -16.26
CA ASP A 223 -8.61 -3.14 -15.95
C ASP A 223 -10.01 -2.62 -16.27
N PRO A 224 -10.83 -3.38 -17.03
CA PRO A 224 -12.12 -2.91 -17.48
C PRO A 224 -13.15 -2.71 -16.37
N LEU A 225 -12.98 -3.39 -15.25
CA LEU A 225 -13.89 -3.35 -14.09
C LEU A 225 -13.42 -2.36 -13.03
N SER A 226 -12.22 -2.59 -12.50
CA SER A 226 -11.65 -1.78 -11.41
C SER A 226 -11.09 -0.44 -11.86
N LYS A 227 -10.82 -0.28 -13.17
CA LYS A 227 -10.13 0.88 -13.76
C LYS A 227 -8.70 1.07 -13.24
N GLU A 228 -8.11 0.05 -12.62
CA GLU A 228 -6.71 0.09 -12.21
C GLU A 228 -5.80 -0.03 -13.43
N THR A 229 -4.79 0.83 -13.48
CA THR A 229 -3.80 0.85 -14.57
C THR A 229 -2.71 -0.20 -14.32
N ASP A 230 -2.37 -0.97 -15.35
CA ASP A 230 -1.30 -1.99 -15.31
C ASP A 230 0.09 -1.35 -15.50
N TYR A 231 0.55 -0.61 -14.51
CA TYR A 231 1.86 0.04 -14.49
C TYR A 231 2.98 -0.84 -13.90
N LYS A 232 2.72 -2.10 -13.59
CA LYS A 232 3.68 -2.98 -12.88
C LYS A 232 4.48 -3.86 -13.78
N LYS A 233 4.07 -4.09 -15.02
CA LYS A 233 4.78 -4.92 -15.98
C LYS A 233 4.58 -4.45 -17.41
N CYS A 234 5.62 -4.57 -18.22
CA CYS A 234 5.57 -4.35 -19.67
C CYS A 234 6.83 -4.92 -20.32
N ALA A 235 6.90 -4.87 -21.65
CA ALA A 235 8.08 -5.25 -22.43
C ALA A 235 9.03 -4.07 -22.60
N VAL A 236 10.34 -4.34 -22.42
CA VAL A 236 11.43 -3.35 -22.57
C VAL A 236 12.67 -3.98 -23.20
N LYS A 237 13.58 -3.11 -23.64
CA LYS A 237 14.95 -3.48 -24.06
C LYS A 237 15.98 -2.58 -23.42
#